data_1695955b034e81d2217fc5f8aa3f3931
#
_entry.id   1695955b034e81d2217fc5f8aa3f3931
#
_cell.length_a   1.000
_cell.length_b   1.000
_cell.length_c   1.000
_cell.angle_alpha   90.00
_cell.angle_beta   90.00
_cell.angle_gamma   90.00
#
_symmetry.space_group_name_H-M   'P 1'
#
loop_
_entity.id
_entity.type
_entity.pdbx_description
1 polymer ?
#
loop_
_entity_poly.entity_id
_entity_poly.type
_entity_poly.pdbx_seq_one_letter_code
_entity_poly.pdbx_strand_id
1 'polypeptide(L)'
;MQKKIIAFIVMLTLSSTLLFGQTLVTVNGHKITTNIIPPGYEKLDDNQRANLMEQLIKEEVLYADLLKSSLVNSEKFKKAFKEQKKLAQAAYKKKSGKNLNKEQIRSIKGAIAVALFQQKEFKKIKVSNNQLKEFYNNNAEAFKFPDSIEIADIIVPTKAEADKLLKSLQGASNLDEAFIKAANAHKQNGYMGWFGKNNAPENLFNKAYKYKVKRLLNAPVKTKHGYNVVYLLNKKAAGTLSFEKAKPKIEQVIKQKKVMQKLQDKVDNLYGQAEIIY
;
A
#
# COMPACT_ATOMS: atom_id res chain seq x y z
N MET A 1 11.05 -7.03 10.86
CA MET A 1 9.82 -6.74 10.10
C MET A 1 8.88 -5.84 10.91
N GLN A 2 9.23 -4.57 11.20
CA GLN A 2 8.41 -3.65 12.03
C GLN A 2 8.35 -2.21 11.51
N LYS A 3 8.60 -1.95 10.21
CA LYS A 3 8.70 -0.58 9.68
C LYS A 3 7.60 -0.15 8.68
N LYS A 4 6.49 -0.89 8.56
CA LYS A 4 5.45 -0.59 7.55
C LYS A 4 4.05 -0.30 8.09
N ILE A 5 3.92 0.14 9.32
CA ILE A 5 2.62 0.57 9.83
C ILE A 5 2.80 2.01 10.29
N ILE A 6 2.33 2.92 9.55
CA ILE A 6 1.95 4.30 9.72
C ILE A 6 2.37 5.07 8.45
N ALA A 7 1.68 4.81 7.36
CA ALA A 7 1.61 5.73 6.24
C ALA A 7 0.17 6.24 6.13
N PHE A 8 -0.34 6.88 7.18
CA PHE A 8 -1.37 7.87 7.00
C PHE A 8 -0.65 9.15 6.58
N ILE A 9 -0.50 9.32 5.28
CA ILE A 9 -0.10 10.59 4.70
C ILE A 9 -1.28 11.52 4.95
N VAL A 10 -1.15 12.39 5.95
CA VAL A 10 -1.92 13.63 5.99
C VAL A 10 -1.52 14.38 4.72
N MET A 11 -2.28 14.23 3.65
CA MET A 11 -2.15 15.08 2.47
C MET A 11 -2.58 16.49 2.86
N LEU A 12 -1.64 17.23 3.44
CA LEU A 12 -1.74 18.67 3.64
C LEU A 12 -1.55 19.33 2.28
N THR A 13 -2.65 19.60 1.63
CA THR A 13 -2.68 20.27 0.33
C THR A 13 -3.11 21.73 0.54
N LEU A 14 -2.40 22.62 -0.09
CA LEU A 14 -2.68 24.06 -0.10
C LEU A 14 -3.50 24.42 -1.36
N SER A 15 -4.68 24.96 -1.17
CA SER A 15 -5.31 25.79 -2.19
C SER A 15 -5.13 27.27 -1.82
N SER A 16 -4.71 28.03 -2.80
CA SER A 16 -4.64 29.50 -2.77
C SER A 16 -6.05 30.05 -2.94
N THR A 17 -6.58 30.73 -1.95
CA THR A 17 -7.25 32.02 -1.95
C THR A 17 -8.15 32.21 -0.73
N LEU A 18 -7.80 33.18 0.09
CA LEU A 18 -8.65 34.13 0.84
C LEU A 18 -9.74 33.67 1.82
N LEU A 19 -9.66 32.51 2.51
CA LEU A 19 -10.49 32.25 3.69
C LEU A 19 -9.77 31.37 4.72
N PHE A 20 -8.56 31.76 5.09
CA PHE A 20 -7.83 31.05 6.16
C PHE A 20 -8.59 31.20 7.50
N GLY A 21 -9.03 30.05 8.04
CA GLY A 21 -9.58 29.98 9.39
C GLY A 21 -11.10 30.16 9.50
N GLN A 22 -11.86 30.21 8.39
CA GLN A 22 -13.33 30.19 8.47
C GLN A 22 -13.81 28.87 9.09
N THR A 23 -14.64 28.96 10.10
CA THR A 23 -15.31 27.80 10.70
C THR A 23 -16.35 27.27 9.72
N LEU A 24 -16.29 25.98 9.44
CA LEU A 24 -17.24 25.27 8.60
C LEU A 24 -18.30 24.56 9.44
N VAL A 25 -17.87 23.96 10.53
CA VAL A 25 -18.74 23.26 11.48
C VAL A 25 -18.04 23.20 12.84
N THR A 26 -18.80 23.18 13.92
CA THR A 26 -18.32 22.95 15.28
C THR A 26 -18.82 21.60 15.76
N VAL A 27 -17.94 20.76 16.25
CA VAL A 27 -18.22 19.40 16.72
C VAL A 27 -17.78 19.29 18.18
N ASN A 28 -18.73 19.11 19.10
CA ASN A 28 -18.46 19.04 20.54
C ASN A 28 -17.58 20.23 21.04
N GLY A 29 -17.87 21.44 20.55
CA GLY A 29 -17.11 22.65 20.86
C GLY A 29 -15.79 22.83 20.11
N HIS A 30 -15.38 21.87 19.28
CA HIS A 30 -14.19 21.97 18.39
C HIS A 30 -14.57 22.46 17.01
N LYS A 31 -13.91 23.51 16.55
CA LYS A 31 -14.12 24.09 15.22
C LYS A 31 -13.33 23.32 14.18
N ILE A 32 -14.01 22.87 13.13
CA ILE A 32 -13.43 22.41 11.87
C ILE A 32 -13.39 23.63 10.94
N THR A 33 -12.20 24.00 10.51
CA THR A 33 -12.02 25.21 9.68
C THR A 33 -11.48 24.86 8.29
N THR A 34 -11.48 25.83 7.40
CA THR A 34 -10.87 25.71 6.06
C THR A 34 -9.39 25.37 6.07
N ASN A 35 -8.70 25.45 7.21
CA ASN A 35 -7.29 25.11 7.33
C ASN A 35 -6.96 23.61 7.15
N ILE A 36 -7.95 22.74 7.34
CA ILE A 36 -7.76 21.27 7.22
C ILE A 36 -8.44 20.70 5.98
N ILE A 37 -9.11 21.55 5.20
CA ILE A 37 -9.75 21.15 3.96
C ILE A 37 -8.68 20.83 2.90
N PRO A 38 -8.82 19.71 2.15
CA PRO A 38 -7.92 19.39 1.04
C PRO A 38 -8.10 20.41 -0.11
N PRO A 39 -7.05 20.67 -0.92
CA PRO A 39 -7.16 21.47 -2.12
C PRO A 39 -8.19 20.90 -3.08
N GLY A 40 -8.85 21.79 -3.79
CA GLY A 40 -9.87 21.42 -4.75
C GLY A 40 -11.26 21.29 -4.14
N TYR A 41 -11.44 21.58 -2.86
CA TYR A 41 -12.74 21.59 -2.20
C TYR A 41 -13.77 22.48 -2.95
N GLU A 42 -13.30 23.61 -3.44
CA GLU A 42 -14.11 24.55 -4.23
C GLU A 42 -14.61 23.98 -5.57
N LYS A 43 -13.95 22.90 -6.05
CA LYS A 43 -14.30 22.21 -7.30
C LYS A 43 -15.24 21.02 -7.09
N LEU A 44 -15.47 20.66 -5.84
CA LEU A 44 -16.38 19.57 -5.48
C LEU A 44 -17.83 20.02 -5.69
N ASP A 45 -18.67 19.10 -6.14
CA ASP A 45 -20.13 19.29 -6.12
C ASP A 45 -20.68 19.23 -4.68
N ASP A 46 -21.94 19.57 -4.51
CA ASP A 46 -22.57 19.66 -3.18
C ASP A 46 -22.60 18.31 -2.45
N ASN A 47 -22.81 17.20 -3.16
CA ASN A 47 -22.80 15.86 -2.57
C ASN A 47 -21.38 15.48 -2.12
N GLN A 48 -20.37 15.79 -2.91
CA GLN A 48 -18.97 15.54 -2.56
C GLN A 48 -18.53 16.39 -1.37
N ARG A 49 -18.98 17.65 -1.29
CA ARG A 49 -18.73 18.53 -0.14
C ARG A 49 -19.40 18.00 1.12
N ALA A 50 -20.67 17.58 1.02
CA ALA A 50 -21.41 16.99 2.13
C ALA A 50 -20.72 15.71 2.66
N ASN A 51 -20.31 14.80 1.77
CA ASN A 51 -19.59 13.58 2.14
C ASN A 51 -18.26 13.89 2.81
N LEU A 52 -17.49 14.85 2.29
CA LEU A 52 -16.23 15.26 2.90
C LEU A 52 -16.46 15.86 4.29
N MET A 53 -17.50 16.69 4.44
CA MET A 53 -17.84 17.29 5.73
C MET A 53 -18.23 16.22 6.75
N GLU A 54 -19.07 15.27 6.36
CA GLU A 54 -19.44 14.14 7.21
C GLU A 54 -18.22 13.33 7.65
N GLN A 55 -17.29 13.08 6.72
CA GLN A 55 -16.02 12.39 7.05
C GLN A 55 -15.22 13.19 8.08
N LEU A 56 -15.05 14.49 7.90
CA LEU A 56 -14.32 15.35 8.83
C LEU A 56 -14.97 15.40 10.22
N ILE A 57 -16.30 15.43 10.27
CA ILE A 57 -17.05 15.37 11.54
C ILE A 57 -16.82 14.02 12.23
N LYS A 58 -16.92 12.91 11.50
CA LYS A 58 -16.64 11.56 12.00
C LYS A 58 -15.19 11.40 12.49
N GLU A 59 -14.23 12.00 11.81
CA GLU A 59 -12.85 12.04 12.27
C GLU A 59 -12.71 12.83 13.56
N GLU A 60 -13.33 14.01 13.64
CA GLU A 60 -13.22 14.87 14.84
C GLU A 60 -13.86 14.24 16.07
N VAL A 61 -15.06 13.62 15.97
CA VAL A 61 -15.66 12.94 17.13
C VAL A 61 -14.76 11.82 17.65
N LEU A 62 -14.13 11.07 16.75
CA LEU A 62 -13.17 10.02 17.12
C LEU A 62 -11.91 10.58 17.74
N TYR A 63 -11.35 11.65 17.18
CA TYR A 63 -10.16 12.33 17.71
C TYR A 63 -10.44 12.91 19.10
N ALA A 64 -11.58 13.55 19.27
CA ALA A 64 -11.97 14.14 20.56
C ALA A 64 -12.03 13.09 21.68
N ASP A 65 -12.58 11.90 21.39
CA ASP A 65 -12.64 10.79 22.33
C ASP A 65 -11.25 10.19 22.62
N LEU A 66 -10.52 9.83 21.57
CA LEU A 66 -9.23 9.16 21.71
C LEU A 66 -8.16 10.06 22.34
N LEU A 67 -8.20 11.37 22.09
CA LEU A 67 -7.28 12.33 22.70
C LEU A 67 -7.55 12.56 24.19
N LYS A 68 -8.72 12.21 24.71
CA LYS A 68 -9.02 12.18 26.15
C LYS A 68 -8.61 10.86 26.81
N SER A 69 -8.31 9.83 26.01
CA SER A 69 -7.97 8.49 26.53
C SER A 69 -6.53 8.42 27.06
N SER A 70 -6.22 7.39 27.87
CA SER A 70 -4.87 7.12 28.38
C SER A 70 -3.83 6.80 27.28
N LEU A 71 -4.27 6.58 26.03
CA LEU A 71 -3.36 6.32 24.91
C LEU A 71 -2.37 7.46 24.68
N VAL A 72 -2.79 8.71 24.87
CA VAL A 72 -1.96 9.90 24.63
C VAL A 72 -0.84 10.08 25.67
N ASN A 73 -0.97 9.42 26.83
CA ASN A 73 0.04 9.44 27.88
C ASN A 73 1.15 8.40 27.67
N SER A 74 0.97 7.47 26.72
CA SER A 74 1.92 6.39 26.46
C SER A 74 3.21 6.90 25.81
N GLU A 75 4.34 6.31 26.15
CA GLU A 75 5.63 6.61 25.53
C GLU A 75 5.60 6.38 24.00
N LYS A 76 4.80 5.39 23.56
CA LYS A 76 4.60 5.15 22.12
C LYS A 76 3.94 6.34 21.42
N PHE A 77 2.93 6.93 22.05
CA PHE A 77 2.27 8.11 21.51
C PHE A 77 3.23 9.30 21.45
N LYS A 78 3.90 9.59 22.57
CA LYS A 78 4.86 10.72 22.67
C LYS A 78 5.96 10.62 21.60
N LYS A 79 6.56 9.43 21.45
CA LYS A 79 7.59 9.17 20.44
C LYS A 79 7.04 9.34 19.02
N ALA A 80 5.91 8.69 18.68
CA ALA A 80 5.28 8.80 17.39
C ALA A 80 4.90 10.24 17.05
N PHE A 81 4.34 10.97 18.02
CA PHE A 81 3.97 12.37 17.83
C PHE A 81 5.20 13.27 17.56
N LYS A 82 6.27 13.10 18.32
CA LYS A 82 7.53 13.85 18.11
C LYS A 82 8.06 13.64 16.68
N GLU A 83 8.10 12.38 16.22
CA GLU A 83 8.61 12.02 14.90
C GLU A 83 7.69 12.54 13.78
N GLN A 84 6.38 12.28 13.87
CA GLN A 84 5.42 12.68 12.85
C GLN A 84 5.28 14.21 12.75
N LYS A 85 5.24 14.91 13.88
CA LYS A 85 5.22 16.37 13.91
C LYS A 85 6.46 16.96 13.22
N LYS A 86 7.65 16.41 13.48
CA LYS A 86 8.91 16.87 12.84
C LYS A 86 8.83 16.69 11.31
N LEU A 87 8.41 15.52 10.85
CA LEU A 87 8.29 15.23 9.41
C LEU A 87 7.24 16.12 8.73
N ALA A 88 6.05 16.22 9.32
CA ALA A 88 4.98 17.06 8.80
C ALA A 88 5.37 18.55 8.78
N GLN A 89 6.01 19.05 9.83
CA GLN A 89 6.50 20.43 9.90
C GLN A 89 7.51 20.74 8.79
N ALA A 90 8.47 19.84 8.56
CA ALA A 90 9.48 20.01 7.51
C ALA A 90 8.83 20.03 6.11
N ALA A 91 7.93 19.08 5.84
CA ALA A 91 7.20 18.99 4.59
C ALA A 91 6.31 20.23 4.35
N TYR A 92 5.57 20.65 5.37
CA TYR A 92 4.67 21.81 5.29
C TYR A 92 5.46 23.11 5.08
N LYS A 93 6.56 23.31 5.83
CA LYS A 93 7.41 24.48 5.68
C LYS A 93 8.07 24.55 4.30
N LYS A 94 8.51 23.42 3.76
CA LYS A 94 9.08 23.34 2.40
C LYS A 94 8.05 23.75 1.33
N LYS A 95 6.76 23.41 1.55
CA LYS A 95 5.69 23.65 0.57
C LYS A 95 5.06 25.04 0.71
N SER A 96 4.87 25.54 1.93
CA SER A 96 4.07 26.74 2.23
C SER A 96 4.89 27.90 2.81
N GLY A 97 6.12 27.67 3.21
CA GLY A 97 6.92 28.65 3.97
C GLY A 97 6.46 28.84 5.43
N LYS A 98 5.38 28.18 5.85
CA LYS A 98 4.70 28.38 7.15
C LYS A 98 4.92 27.22 8.11
N ASN A 99 4.65 27.47 9.38
CA ASN A 99 4.61 26.43 10.41
C ASN A 99 3.21 25.81 10.48
N LEU A 100 3.14 24.56 11.00
CA LEU A 100 1.88 23.89 11.29
C LEU A 100 1.07 24.69 12.32
N ASN A 101 -0.22 24.86 12.06
CA ASN A 101 -1.16 25.48 12.98
C ASN A 101 -1.68 24.47 14.05
N LYS A 102 -2.48 24.96 15.00
CA LYS A 102 -3.03 24.13 16.10
C LYS A 102 -3.91 22.99 15.60
N GLU A 103 -4.73 23.20 14.58
CA GLU A 103 -5.63 22.19 14.02
C GLU A 103 -4.86 21.08 13.32
N GLN A 104 -3.86 21.43 12.51
CA GLN A 104 -2.98 20.47 11.85
C GLN A 104 -2.19 19.63 12.86
N ILE A 105 -1.73 20.26 13.95
CA ILE A 105 -1.08 19.54 15.06
C ILE A 105 -2.07 18.60 15.75
N ARG A 106 -3.34 19.02 15.94
CA ARG A 106 -4.42 18.19 16.49
C ARG A 106 -4.71 17.00 15.61
N SER A 107 -4.84 17.19 14.28
CA SER A 107 -5.05 16.10 13.32
C SER A 107 -3.92 15.06 13.38
N ILE A 108 -2.66 15.49 13.49
CA ILE A 108 -1.52 14.56 13.68
C ILE A 108 -1.68 13.75 14.97
N LYS A 109 -2.05 14.40 16.07
CA LYS A 109 -2.29 13.71 17.36
C LYS A 109 -3.44 12.70 17.25
N GLY A 110 -4.55 13.12 16.62
CA GLY A 110 -5.73 12.28 16.41
C GLY A 110 -5.40 11.03 15.59
N ALA A 111 -4.74 11.21 14.45
CA ALA A 111 -4.32 10.10 13.60
C ALA A 111 -3.42 9.08 14.32
N ILE A 112 -2.49 9.56 15.15
CA ILE A 112 -1.64 8.69 15.97
C ILE A 112 -2.47 7.95 17.04
N ALA A 113 -3.42 8.62 17.67
CA ALA A 113 -4.29 8.00 18.66
C ALA A 113 -5.15 6.90 18.04
N VAL A 114 -5.70 7.13 16.83
CA VAL A 114 -6.44 6.11 16.04
C VAL A 114 -5.55 4.91 15.72
N ALA A 115 -4.34 5.15 15.22
CA ALA A 115 -3.40 4.06 14.89
C ALA A 115 -3.03 3.21 16.12
N LEU A 116 -2.82 3.85 17.26
CA LEU A 116 -2.54 3.14 18.53
C LEU A 116 -3.76 2.40 19.06
N PHE A 117 -4.96 2.97 18.92
CA PHE A 117 -6.22 2.29 19.25
C PHE A 117 -6.38 1.04 18.40
N GLN A 118 -6.24 1.15 17.08
CA GLN A 118 -6.30 0.00 16.16
C GLN A 118 -5.27 -1.06 16.52
N GLN A 119 -4.03 -0.68 16.81
CA GLN A 119 -2.98 -1.61 17.23
C GLN A 119 -3.32 -2.32 18.54
N LYS A 120 -3.87 -1.60 19.51
CA LYS A 120 -4.33 -2.16 20.80
C LYS A 120 -5.46 -3.16 20.60
N GLU A 121 -6.48 -2.81 19.80
CA GLU A 121 -7.60 -3.69 19.53
C GLU A 121 -7.18 -4.91 18.70
N PHE A 122 -6.31 -4.75 17.71
CA PHE A 122 -5.77 -5.86 16.92
C PHE A 122 -5.10 -6.93 17.78
N LYS A 123 -4.36 -6.53 18.81
CA LYS A 123 -3.71 -7.47 19.74
C LYS A 123 -4.70 -8.24 20.62
N LYS A 124 -5.84 -7.64 20.94
CA LYS A 124 -6.87 -8.28 21.76
C LYS A 124 -7.73 -9.30 21.00
N ILE A 125 -7.84 -9.13 19.66
CA ILE A 125 -8.69 -9.98 18.85
C ILE A 125 -8.10 -11.38 18.74
N LYS A 126 -8.88 -12.37 19.16
CA LYS A 126 -8.62 -13.78 18.94
C LYS A 126 -9.47 -14.26 17.75
N VAL A 127 -8.89 -15.12 16.92
CA VAL A 127 -9.56 -15.74 15.79
C VAL A 127 -9.53 -17.25 16.02
N SER A 128 -10.69 -17.89 16.04
CA SER A 128 -10.77 -19.34 16.21
C SER A 128 -10.37 -20.07 14.93
N ASN A 129 -9.95 -21.34 15.08
CA ASN A 129 -9.59 -22.16 13.93
C ASN A 129 -10.79 -22.39 12.97
N ASN A 130 -12.02 -22.44 13.52
CA ASN A 130 -13.22 -22.54 12.71
C ASN A 130 -13.43 -21.29 11.83
N GLN A 131 -13.24 -20.09 12.37
CA GLN A 131 -13.31 -18.84 11.60
C GLN A 131 -12.25 -18.79 10.48
N LEU A 132 -11.05 -19.33 10.74
CA LEU A 132 -9.99 -19.41 9.74
C LEU A 132 -10.36 -20.37 8.60
N LYS A 133 -10.88 -21.55 8.95
CA LYS A 133 -11.33 -22.56 7.96
C LYS A 133 -12.51 -22.06 7.13
N GLU A 134 -13.48 -21.45 7.78
CA GLU A 134 -14.65 -20.85 7.11
C GLU A 134 -14.23 -19.78 6.12
N PHE A 135 -13.32 -18.87 6.53
CA PHE A 135 -12.78 -17.85 5.63
C PHE A 135 -12.08 -18.48 4.43
N TYR A 136 -11.24 -19.50 4.66
CA TYR A 136 -10.52 -20.20 3.59
C TYR A 136 -11.48 -20.83 2.58
N ASN A 137 -12.50 -21.54 3.07
CA ASN A 137 -13.48 -22.23 2.23
C ASN A 137 -14.36 -21.25 1.44
N ASN A 138 -14.81 -20.16 2.09
CA ASN A 138 -15.66 -19.15 1.45
C ASN A 138 -14.91 -18.28 0.46
N ASN A 139 -13.57 -18.31 0.49
CA ASN A 139 -12.72 -17.52 -0.42
C ASN A 139 -11.74 -18.42 -1.21
N ALA A 140 -12.15 -19.65 -1.55
CA ALA A 140 -11.27 -20.64 -2.16
C ALA A 140 -10.55 -20.13 -3.43
N GLU A 141 -11.24 -19.34 -4.26
CA GLU A 141 -10.68 -18.75 -5.47
C GLU A 141 -9.51 -17.79 -5.20
N ALA A 142 -9.54 -17.07 -4.06
CA ALA A 142 -8.47 -16.14 -3.69
C ALA A 142 -7.15 -16.84 -3.32
N PHE A 143 -7.20 -18.15 -3.10
CA PHE A 143 -6.03 -18.98 -2.78
C PHE A 143 -5.48 -19.74 -3.97
N LYS A 144 -6.12 -19.65 -5.13
CA LYS A 144 -5.60 -20.20 -6.38
C LYS A 144 -4.53 -19.29 -6.96
N PHE A 145 -3.50 -19.90 -7.51
CA PHE A 145 -2.47 -19.20 -8.26
C PHE A 145 -2.26 -19.88 -9.61
N PRO A 146 -2.02 -19.12 -10.67
CA PRO A 146 -1.78 -19.67 -12.00
C PRO A 146 -0.39 -20.27 -12.12
N ASP A 147 -0.17 -20.97 -13.22
CA ASP A 147 1.19 -21.27 -13.69
C ASP A 147 2.04 -20.01 -13.68
N SER A 148 3.30 -20.15 -13.22
CA SER A 148 4.20 -19.01 -13.07
C SER A 148 5.60 -19.38 -13.53
N ILE A 149 6.33 -18.39 -14.04
CA ILE A 149 7.73 -18.46 -14.41
C ILE A 149 8.53 -17.40 -13.65
N GLU A 150 9.73 -17.74 -13.24
CA GLU A 150 10.72 -16.80 -12.74
C GLU A 150 11.79 -16.62 -13.80
N ILE A 151 11.99 -15.40 -14.25
CA ILE A 151 12.87 -15.10 -15.37
C ILE A 151 13.85 -13.99 -15.07
N ALA A 152 14.97 -14.06 -15.77
CA ALA A 152 15.81 -12.92 -16.07
C ALA A 152 15.69 -12.61 -17.56
N ASP A 153 15.79 -11.32 -17.92
CA ASP A 153 15.53 -10.82 -19.26
C ASP A 153 16.46 -9.66 -19.61
N ILE A 154 16.98 -9.65 -20.82
CA ILE A 154 17.72 -8.54 -21.39
C ILE A 154 17.02 -8.12 -22.66
N ILE A 155 16.59 -6.85 -22.71
CA ILE A 155 15.86 -6.29 -23.84
C ILE A 155 16.81 -5.49 -24.72
N VAL A 156 16.84 -5.79 -26.00
CA VAL A 156 17.61 -5.05 -26.99
C VAL A 156 16.73 -4.60 -28.16
N PRO A 157 17.08 -3.50 -28.85
CA PRO A 157 16.24 -2.92 -29.90
C PRO A 157 16.03 -3.83 -31.11
N THR A 158 17.07 -4.55 -31.53
CA THR A 158 17.04 -5.31 -32.77
C THR A 158 17.17 -6.82 -32.58
N LYS A 159 16.60 -7.58 -33.52
CA LYS A 159 16.73 -9.04 -33.53
C LYS A 159 18.19 -9.48 -33.67
N ALA A 160 18.97 -8.79 -34.49
CA ALA A 160 20.38 -9.09 -34.72
C ALA A 160 21.22 -8.98 -33.44
N GLU A 161 20.99 -7.92 -32.63
CA GLU A 161 21.64 -7.75 -31.31
C GLU A 161 21.22 -8.87 -30.35
N ALA A 162 19.94 -9.20 -30.33
CA ALA A 162 19.43 -10.26 -29.47
C ALA A 162 20.01 -11.63 -29.83
N ASP A 163 20.10 -11.95 -31.12
CA ASP A 163 20.69 -13.20 -31.59
C ASP A 163 22.19 -13.28 -31.25
N LYS A 164 22.94 -12.19 -31.42
CA LYS A 164 24.36 -12.10 -31.03
C LYS A 164 24.55 -12.31 -29.53
N LEU A 165 23.73 -11.63 -28.72
CA LEU A 165 23.74 -11.75 -27.25
C LEU A 165 23.40 -13.18 -26.82
N LEU A 166 22.34 -13.76 -27.39
CA LEU A 166 21.92 -15.13 -27.09
C LEU A 166 23.06 -16.14 -27.39
N LYS A 167 23.71 -16.01 -28.56
CA LYS A 167 24.84 -16.87 -28.95
C LYS A 167 26.01 -16.76 -27.97
N SER A 168 26.33 -15.54 -27.53
CA SER A 168 27.38 -15.30 -26.53
C SER A 168 27.07 -15.97 -25.19
N LEU A 169 25.82 -15.88 -24.73
CA LEU A 169 25.38 -16.49 -23.48
C LEU A 169 25.31 -18.02 -23.54
N GLN A 170 24.95 -18.59 -24.70
CA GLN A 170 24.93 -20.05 -24.90
C GLN A 170 26.32 -20.69 -24.79
N GLY A 171 27.37 -19.95 -25.11
CA GLY A 171 28.75 -20.41 -24.99
C GLY A 171 29.36 -20.21 -23.60
N ALA A 172 28.65 -19.65 -22.65
CA ALA A 172 29.20 -19.34 -21.32
C ALA A 172 29.33 -20.60 -20.43
N SER A 173 30.46 -20.75 -19.77
CA SER A 173 30.67 -21.81 -18.78
C SER A 173 29.83 -21.64 -17.50
N ASN A 174 29.61 -20.39 -17.08
CA ASN A 174 28.73 -20.02 -15.98
C ASN A 174 27.65 -19.06 -16.51
N LEU A 175 26.46 -19.59 -16.77
CA LEU A 175 25.37 -18.84 -17.38
C LEU A 175 24.82 -17.76 -16.42
N ASP A 176 24.73 -18.03 -15.12
CA ASP A 176 24.20 -17.05 -14.15
C ASP A 176 25.08 -15.77 -14.13
N GLU A 177 26.41 -15.95 -14.04
CA GLU A 177 27.35 -14.81 -14.05
C GLU A 177 27.39 -14.09 -15.41
N ALA A 178 27.43 -14.86 -16.49
CA ALA A 178 27.45 -14.31 -17.84
C ALA A 178 26.20 -13.46 -18.13
N PHE A 179 25.02 -13.92 -17.67
CA PHE A 179 23.78 -13.20 -17.83
C PHE A 179 23.76 -11.87 -17.04
N ILE A 180 24.22 -11.90 -15.79
CA ILE A 180 24.34 -10.69 -14.95
C ILE A 180 25.29 -9.68 -15.60
N LYS A 181 26.48 -10.16 -16.06
CA LYS A 181 27.47 -9.31 -16.74
C LYS A 181 26.90 -8.69 -18.02
N ALA A 182 26.15 -9.46 -18.80
CA ALA A 182 25.53 -8.99 -20.01
C ALA A 182 24.42 -7.98 -19.73
N ALA A 183 23.58 -8.23 -18.72
CA ALA A 183 22.54 -7.29 -18.30
C ALA A 183 23.13 -5.95 -17.86
N ASN A 184 24.19 -5.98 -17.05
CA ASN A 184 24.90 -4.77 -16.61
C ASN A 184 25.53 -3.99 -17.79
N ALA A 185 26.09 -4.68 -18.79
CA ALA A 185 26.62 -4.07 -20.00
C ALA A 185 25.53 -3.30 -20.79
N HIS A 186 24.32 -3.82 -20.74
CA HIS A 186 23.13 -3.17 -21.33
C HIS A 186 22.42 -2.18 -20.35
N LYS A 187 23.03 -1.89 -19.18
CA LYS A 187 22.45 -1.02 -18.14
C LYS A 187 21.07 -1.49 -17.63
N GLN A 188 20.86 -2.80 -17.58
CA GLN A 188 19.65 -3.45 -17.11
C GLN A 188 19.97 -4.30 -15.87
N ASN A 189 18.98 -4.44 -14.97
CA ASN A 189 19.12 -5.32 -13.80
C ASN A 189 19.14 -6.82 -14.21
N GLY A 190 18.50 -7.14 -15.31
CA GLY A 190 18.33 -8.49 -15.81
C GLY A 190 17.32 -9.34 -15.06
N TYR A 191 17.29 -9.30 -13.74
CA TYR A 191 16.32 -10.07 -12.96
C TYR A 191 14.94 -9.41 -12.96
N MET A 192 13.93 -10.15 -13.44
CA MET A 192 12.55 -9.66 -13.59
C MET A 192 11.60 -10.22 -12.53
N GLY A 193 11.96 -11.29 -11.84
CA GLY A 193 11.14 -11.94 -10.83
C GLY A 193 10.11 -12.91 -11.40
N TRP A 194 9.02 -13.12 -10.63
CA TRP A 194 7.95 -14.05 -10.98
C TRP A 194 6.83 -13.42 -11.78
N PHE A 195 6.41 -14.11 -12.84
CA PHE A 195 5.27 -13.75 -13.67
C PHE A 195 4.28 -14.92 -13.71
N GLY A 196 3.03 -14.64 -13.33
CA GLY A 196 1.92 -15.55 -13.56
C GLY A 196 1.50 -15.52 -15.03
N LYS A 197 0.88 -16.58 -15.50
CA LYS A 197 0.36 -16.70 -16.87
C LYS A 197 -0.47 -15.47 -17.31
N ASN A 198 -1.19 -14.87 -16.36
CA ASN A 198 -2.08 -13.72 -16.63
C ASN A 198 -1.36 -12.36 -16.61
N ASN A 199 -0.11 -12.28 -16.10
CA ASN A 199 0.61 -11.03 -15.90
C ASN A 199 1.82 -10.87 -16.82
N ALA A 200 2.26 -11.92 -17.46
CA ALA A 200 3.35 -11.87 -18.44
C ALA A 200 2.80 -11.61 -19.86
N PRO A 201 3.60 -11.02 -20.75
CA PRO A 201 3.26 -11.03 -22.17
C PRO A 201 3.02 -12.47 -22.61
N GLU A 202 1.86 -12.74 -23.25
CA GLU A 202 1.41 -14.11 -23.53
C GLU A 202 2.43 -14.92 -24.36
N ASN A 203 3.00 -14.29 -25.37
CA ASN A 203 4.02 -14.92 -26.22
C ASN A 203 5.30 -15.29 -25.45
N LEU A 204 5.69 -14.51 -24.43
CA LEU A 204 6.84 -14.78 -23.59
C LEU A 204 6.56 -15.92 -22.61
N PHE A 205 5.42 -15.86 -21.91
CA PHE A 205 5.04 -16.88 -20.94
C PHE A 205 4.96 -18.26 -21.60
N ASN A 206 4.17 -18.37 -22.69
CA ASN A 206 3.92 -19.63 -23.37
C ASN A 206 5.19 -20.26 -23.97
N LYS A 207 6.13 -19.41 -24.42
CA LYS A 207 7.44 -19.89 -24.88
C LYS A 207 8.29 -20.36 -23.71
N ALA A 208 8.47 -19.52 -22.67
CA ALA A 208 9.35 -19.81 -21.55
C ALA A 208 8.88 -21.02 -20.73
N TYR A 209 7.57 -21.17 -20.52
CA TYR A 209 7.04 -22.25 -19.68
C TYR A 209 7.33 -23.66 -20.22
N LYS A 210 7.56 -23.79 -21.54
CA LYS A 210 7.90 -25.06 -22.21
C LYS A 210 9.35 -25.53 -21.94
N TYR A 211 10.23 -24.60 -21.57
CA TYR A 211 11.64 -24.91 -21.33
C TYR A 211 11.87 -25.57 -19.97
N LYS A 212 13.00 -26.26 -19.85
CA LYS A 212 13.52 -26.67 -18.54
C LYS A 212 14.06 -25.45 -17.80
N VAL A 213 13.97 -25.47 -16.46
CA VAL A 213 14.53 -24.41 -15.61
C VAL A 213 16.06 -24.32 -15.78
N LYS A 214 16.63 -23.18 -15.48
CA LYS A 214 18.04 -22.86 -15.65
C LYS A 214 18.51 -23.00 -17.10
N ARG A 215 17.70 -22.51 -18.02
CA ARG A 215 17.98 -22.51 -19.47
C ARG A 215 17.61 -21.18 -20.11
N LEU A 216 18.42 -20.77 -21.09
CA LEU A 216 18.05 -19.73 -22.04
C LEU A 216 16.96 -20.25 -22.98
N LEU A 217 16.06 -19.40 -23.41
CA LEU A 217 15.22 -19.70 -24.55
C LEU A 217 16.09 -19.77 -25.83
N ASN A 218 15.74 -20.67 -26.74
CA ASN A 218 16.55 -20.91 -27.95
C ASN A 218 16.51 -19.76 -28.96
N ALA A 219 15.57 -18.84 -28.83
CA ALA A 219 15.44 -17.68 -29.69
C ALA A 219 14.93 -16.47 -28.91
N PRO A 220 15.31 -15.25 -29.28
CA PRO A 220 14.77 -14.05 -28.70
C PRO A 220 13.26 -13.95 -28.87
N VAL A 221 12.59 -13.34 -27.89
CA VAL A 221 11.15 -13.13 -27.90
C VAL A 221 10.84 -11.67 -28.21
N LYS A 222 10.13 -11.42 -29.30
CA LYS A 222 9.68 -10.07 -29.65
C LYS A 222 8.52 -9.65 -28.73
N THR A 223 8.65 -8.49 -28.10
CA THR A 223 7.59 -7.81 -27.34
C THR A 223 7.44 -6.37 -27.82
N LYS A 224 6.52 -5.63 -27.23
CA LYS A 224 6.36 -4.19 -27.51
C LYS A 224 7.58 -3.34 -27.12
N HIS A 225 8.46 -3.87 -26.26
CA HIS A 225 9.65 -3.17 -25.77
C HIS A 225 10.93 -3.49 -26.56
N GLY A 226 10.89 -4.44 -27.48
CA GLY A 226 12.04 -4.89 -28.26
C GLY A 226 12.15 -6.41 -28.31
N TYR A 227 13.38 -6.89 -28.43
CA TYR A 227 13.69 -8.32 -28.47
C TYR A 227 14.30 -8.75 -27.14
N ASN A 228 13.67 -9.70 -26.51
CA ASN A 228 13.97 -10.20 -25.18
C ASN A 228 14.85 -11.45 -25.28
N VAL A 229 16.02 -11.43 -24.67
CA VAL A 229 16.87 -12.63 -24.42
C VAL A 229 16.53 -13.11 -23.02
N VAL A 230 15.80 -14.23 -22.95
CA VAL A 230 15.16 -14.69 -21.72
C VAL A 230 15.89 -15.89 -21.15
N TYR A 231 16.18 -15.83 -19.86
CA TYR A 231 16.68 -16.92 -19.04
C TYR A 231 15.62 -17.37 -18.05
N LEU A 232 15.12 -18.59 -18.22
CA LEU A 232 14.16 -19.21 -17.30
C LEU A 232 14.87 -19.71 -16.06
N LEU A 233 14.69 -19.01 -14.95
CA LEU A 233 15.29 -19.35 -13.65
C LEU A 233 14.50 -20.46 -12.96
N ASN A 234 13.17 -20.34 -12.93
CA ASN A 234 12.31 -21.31 -12.26
C ASN A 234 10.91 -21.32 -12.87
N LYS A 235 10.10 -22.33 -12.52
CA LYS A 235 8.67 -22.38 -12.87
C LYS A 235 7.87 -23.07 -11.77
N LYS A 236 6.62 -22.68 -11.65
CA LYS A 236 5.68 -23.22 -10.69
C LYS A 236 4.36 -23.50 -11.40
N ALA A 237 3.87 -24.71 -11.25
CA ALA A 237 2.56 -25.09 -11.76
C ALA A 237 1.44 -24.38 -10.99
N ALA A 238 0.33 -24.15 -11.67
CA ALA A 238 -0.90 -23.67 -11.06
C ALA A 238 -1.30 -24.55 -9.85
N GLY A 239 -1.93 -23.96 -8.88
CA GLY A 239 -2.34 -24.70 -7.69
C GLY A 239 -3.15 -23.84 -6.73
N THR A 240 -3.37 -24.40 -5.55
CA THR A 240 -4.04 -23.70 -4.46
C THR A 240 -3.12 -23.65 -3.24
N LEU A 241 -3.01 -22.50 -2.63
CA LEU A 241 -2.28 -22.33 -1.40
C LEU A 241 -3.03 -23.11 -0.29
N SER A 242 -2.39 -24.07 0.34
CA SER A 242 -3.02 -24.88 1.39
C SER A 242 -3.46 -24.01 2.57
N PHE A 243 -4.49 -24.48 3.28
CA PHE A 243 -5.01 -23.81 4.48
C PHE A 243 -3.90 -23.46 5.48
N GLU A 244 -3.01 -24.40 5.78
CA GLU A 244 -1.92 -24.16 6.75
C GLU A 244 -0.97 -23.04 6.32
N LYS A 245 -0.67 -22.94 5.02
CA LYS A 245 0.15 -21.85 4.46
C LYS A 245 -0.60 -20.52 4.42
N ALA A 246 -1.91 -20.55 4.19
CA ALA A 246 -2.77 -19.37 4.13
C ALA A 246 -3.13 -18.83 5.52
N LYS A 247 -3.22 -19.70 6.52
CA LYS A 247 -3.70 -19.44 7.88
C LYS A 247 -3.14 -18.16 8.53
N PRO A 248 -1.83 -17.88 8.54
CA PRO A 248 -1.31 -16.66 9.16
C PRO A 248 -1.83 -15.38 8.48
N LYS A 249 -2.00 -15.42 7.16
CA LYS A 249 -2.51 -14.29 6.39
C LYS A 249 -4.01 -14.11 6.60
N ILE A 250 -4.77 -15.20 6.64
CA ILE A 250 -6.21 -15.20 6.94
C ILE A 250 -6.45 -14.59 8.32
N GLU A 251 -5.68 -15.01 9.32
CA GLU A 251 -5.79 -14.47 10.68
C GLU A 251 -5.60 -12.95 10.70
N GLN A 252 -4.58 -12.44 10.00
CA GLN A 252 -4.35 -11.00 9.88
C GLN A 252 -5.54 -10.29 9.23
N VAL A 253 -6.09 -10.83 8.14
CA VAL A 253 -7.23 -10.25 7.42
C VAL A 253 -8.46 -10.19 8.31
N ILE A 254 -8.79 -11.30 9.00
CA ILE A 254 -9.95 -11.35 9.90
C ILE A 254 -9.77 -10.37 11.06
N LYS A 255 -8.59 -10.34 11.70
CA LYS A 255 -8.29 -9.37 12.77
C LYS A 255 -8.44 -7.94 12.29
N GLN A 256 -7.92 -7.62 11.12
CA GLN A 256 -8.01 -6.28 10.54
C GLN A 256 -9.46 -5.89 10.27
N LYS A 257 -10.27 -6.79 9.69
CA LYS A 257 -11.70 -6.56 9.47
C LYS A 257 -12.44 -6.31 10.79
N LYS A 258 -12.18 -7.11 11.83
CA LYS A 258 -12.79 -6.93 13.16
C LYS A 258 -12.37 -5.61 13.83
N VAL A 259 -11.11 -5.17 13.64
CA VAL A 259 -10.64 -3.86 14.14
C VAL A 259 -11.38 -2.73 13.44
N MET A 260 -11.50 -2.80 12.12
CA MET A 260 -12.22 -1.77 11.34
C MET A 260 -13.69 -1.70 11.74
N GLN A 261 -14.35 -2.85 11.96
CA GLN A 261 -15.73 -2.87 12.45
C GLN A 261 -15.85 -2.20 13.82
N LYS A 262 -15.00 -2.55 14.78
CA LYS A 262 -14.98 -1.89 16.09
C LYS A 262 -14.74 -0.38 16.02
N LEU A 263 -13.89 0.05 15.08
CA LEU A 263 -13.64 1.47 14.87
C LEU A 263 -14.89 2.15 14.32
N GLN A 264 -15.55 1.52 13.33
CA GLN A 264 -16.79 2.02 12.77
C GLN A 264 -17.90 2.11 13.83
N ASP A 265 -18.13 1.05 14.58
CA ASP A 265 -19.12 1.01 15.66
C ASP A 265 -18.87 2.12 16.69
N LYS A 266 -17.58 2.38 17.01
CA LYS A 266 -17.20 3.45 17.92
C LYS A 266 -17.49 4.84 17.32
N VAL A 267 -17.16 5.03 16.03
CA VAL A 267 -17.45 6.30 15.33
C VAL A 267 -18.94 6.55 15.26
N ASP A 268 -19.74 5.55 14.90
CA ASP A 268 -21.19 5.68 14.76
C ASP A 268 -21.84 6.03 16.11
N ASN A 269 -21.39 5.39 17.18
CA ASN A 269 -21.86 5.70 18.53
C ASN A 269 -21.51 7.16 18.94
N LEU A 270 -20.25 7.57 18.72
CA LEU A 270 -19.79 8.92 19.04
C LEU A 270 -20.48 9.98 18.19
N TYR A 271 -20.69 9.69 16.91
CA TYR A 271 -21.36 10.60 15.98
C TYR A 271 -22.83 10.83 16.36
N GLY A 272 -23.54 9.75 16.74
CA GLY A 272 -24.94 9.84 17.20
C GLY A 272 -25.14 10.63 18.50
N GLN A 273 -24.07 10.87 19.27
CA GLN A 273 -24.08 11.61 20.53
C GLN A 273 -23.44 13.01 20.41
N ALA A 274 -22.92 13.36 19.23
CA ALA A 274 -22.18 14.59 19.04
C ALA A 274 -23.08 15.80 18.89
N GLU A 275 -22.69 16.90 19.52
CA GLU A 275 -23.24 18.21 19.21
C GLU A 275 -22.56 18.76 17.96
N ILE A 276 -23.34 18.96 16.89
CA ILE A 276 -22.87 19.43 15.59
C ILE A 276 -23.59 20.75 15.27
N ILE A 277 -22.82 21.82 15.09
CA ILE A 277 -23.33 23.18 14.80
C ILE A 277 -22.66 23.65 13.50
N TYR A 278 -23.46 23.83 12.45
CA TYR A 278 -23.03 24.32 11.13
C TYR A 278 -23.01 25.86 11.07
#